data_f656f9f409c4171f0b3a6929aeb0c4bc
#
_entry.id   f656f9f409c4171f0b3a6929aeb0c4bc
#
_cell.length_a   1.000
_cell.length_b   1.000
_cell.length_c   1.000
_cell.angle_alpha   90.00
_cell.angle_beta   90.00
_cell.angle_gamma   90.00
#
_symmetry.space_group_name_H-M   'P 1'
#
loop_
_entity.id
_entity.type
_entity.pdbx_description
1 polymer ?
#
loop_
_entity_poly.entity_id
_entity_poly.type
_entity_poly.pdbx_seq_one_letter_code
_entity_poly.pdbx_strand_id
1 'polypeptide(L)'
;MAKLAGWRKIASAMWGPPDDPQIYGALEFDATPLLELIDKAKSAGHRVTVTHLVGRSIALALAAVPDFNVRIHGSKMTPRESVDIFYITAVEGGRSLSGVKVENADKKSVYEIATELTARATKMKAGDDPEFAKTKKTMEALPRQGLKAAMRFSAWVSGDRNRSIKALGVKKQPFGSAMVTSVGMFGIPQGVAPLARFYRMPLLILVGEVTDRPVAVEGKVKVKPMLPVTATIDHRYADGWHISQLLKPFKAYFADPAAFEPDPTAVVAPERPAPAPTSAEPEPAARPKRAKAKATAP
;
A
#
# COMPACT_ATOMS: atom_id res chain seq x y z
N MET A 1 34.90 -13.13 30.66
CA MET A 1 34.18 -12.82 29.39
C MET A 1 34.80 -13.65 28.28
N ALA A 2 33.98 -14.40 27.52
CA ALA A 2 34.48 -15.17 26.39
C ALA A 2 34.73 -14.26 25.18
N LYS A 3 35.85 -14.45 24.47
CA LYS A 3 36.16 -13.72 23.24
C LYS A 3 35.40 -14.33 22.05
N LEU A 4 34.97 -13.49 21.11
CA LEU A 4 34.36 -13.98 19.85
C LEU A 4 35.36 -14.83 19.08
N ALA A 5 34.96 -16.03 18.64
CA ALA A 5 35.79 -16.96 17.89
C ALA A 5 35.03 -17.58 16.72
N GLY A 6 35.75 -18.18 15.77
CA GLY A 6 35.21 -18.87 14.62
C GLY A 6 34.24 -18.00 13.79
N TRP A 7 33.11 -18.59 13.35
CA TRP A 7 32.12 -17.90 12.54
C TRP A 7 31.60 -16.60 13.16
N ARG A 8 31.38 -16.56 14.48
CA ARG A 8 30.89 -15.35 15.17
C ARG A 8 31.84 -14.16 15.04
N LYS A 9 33.16 -14.42 15.04
CA LYS A 9 34.18 -13.39 14.81
C LYS A 9 34.11 -12.86 13.37
N ILE A 10 33.94 -13.78 12.40
CA ILE A 10 33.83 -13.42 10.98
C ILE A 10 32.54 -12.63 10.76
N ALA A 11 31.40 -13.11 11.25
CA ALA A 11 30.11 -12.46 11.13
C ALA A 11 30.09 -11.04 11.73
N SER A 12 30.71 -10.85 12.92
CA SER A 12 30.79 -9.54 13.56
C SER A 12 31.72 -8.56 12.85
N ALA A 13 32.65 -9.06 12.02
CA ALA A 13 33.51 -8.23 11.18
C ALA A 13 32.85 -7.87 9.85
N MET A 14 32.02 -8.77 9.30
CA MET A 14 31.26 -8.55 8.05
C MET A 14 30.05 -7.64 8.23
N TRP A 15 29.34 -7.76 9.35
CA TRP A 15 28.12 -7.02 9.65
C TRP A 15 28.28 -6.22 10.93
N GLY A 16 28.03 -4.92 10.82
CA GLY A 16 27.86 -4.04 11.99
C GLY A 16 26.51 -4.29 12.70
N PRO A 17 26.28 -3.64 13.84
CA PRO A 17 24.94 -3.64 14.46
C PRO A 17 23.90 -3.11 13.48
N PRO A 18 22.69 -3.72 13.43
CA PRO A 18 21.61 -3.21 12.58
C PRO A 18 21.18 -1.83 13.07
N ASP A 19 21.10 -0.88 12.15
CA ASP A 19 20.63 0.49 12.37
C ASP A 19 19.23 0.74 11.81
N ASP A 20 18.62 -0.31 11.22
CA ASP A 20 17.29 -0.27 10.62
C ASP A 20 16.21 -0.65 11.63
N PRO A 21 15.36 0.31 12.08
CA PRO A 21 14.31 0.04 13.05
C PRO A 21 13.05 -0.59 12.43
N GLN A 22 13.10 -1.14 11.23
CA GLN A 22 11.95 -1.77 10.61
C GLN A 22 11.65 -3.13 11.22
N ILE A 23 10.39 -3.35 11.56
CA ILE A 23 9.84 -4.64 11.93
C ILE A 23 8.77 -5.05 10.92
N TYR A 24 8.57 -6.35 10.79
CA TYR A 24 7.71 -6.92 9.78
C TYR A 24 6.63 -7.78 10.42
N GLY A 25 5.39 -7.62 9.96
CA GLY A 25 4.26 -8.47 10.32
C GLY A 25 3.65 -9.09 9.07
N ALA A 26 3.20 -10.34 9.18
CA ALA A 26 2.46 -11.02 8.12
C ALA A 26 1.25 -11.72 8.72
N LEU A 27 0.09 -11.53 8.10
CA LEU A 27 -1.17 -12.16 8.48
C LEU A 27 -1.91 -12.59 7.22
N GLU A 28 -2.70 -13.63 7.36
CA GLU A 28 -3.63 -14.09 6.33
C GLU A 28 -5.06 -13.99 6.87
N PHE A 29 -5.94 -13.45 6.03
CA PHE A 29 -7.34 -13.23 6.37
C PHE A 29 -8.26 -14.02 5.43
N ASP A 30 -9.36 -14.52 5.95
CA ASP A 30 -10.48 -14.97 5.13
C ASP A 30 -11.02 -13.78 4.35
N ALA A 31 -10.91 -13.83 3.03
CA ALA A 31 -11.34 -12.74 2.16
C ALA A 31 -12.84 -12.80 1.82
N THR A 32 -13.53 -13.86 2.22
CA THR A 32 -14.94 -14.06 1.88
C THR A 32 -15.82 -12.84 2.17
N PRO A 33 -15.79 -12.24 3.39
CA PRO A 33 -16.65 -11.08 3.67
C PRO A 33 -16.29 -9.84 2.83
N LEU A 34 -15.00 -9.67 2.52
CA LEU A 34 -14.54 -8.57 1.66
C LEU A 34 -15.02 -8.73 0.22
N LEU A 35 -14.95 -9.95 -0.32
CA LEU A 35 -15.39 -10.26 -1.68
C LEU A 35 -16.90 -10.11 -1.81
N GLU A 36 -17.67 -10.55 -0.82
CA GLU A 36 -19.13 -10.34 -0.79
C GLU A 36 -19.50 -8.86 -0.80
N LEU A 37 -18.81 -8.01 -0.04
CA LEU A 37 -19.04 -6.56 -0.08
C LEU A 37 -18.65 -5.96 -1.43
N ILE A 38 -17.55 -6.43 -2.05
CA ILE A 38 -17.14 -5.98 -3.38
C ILE A 38 -18.22 -6.33 -4.42
N ASP A 39 -18.79 -7.52 -4.39
CA ASP A 39 -19.84 -7.96 -5.32
C ASP A 39 -21.13 -7.15 -5.13
N LYS A 40 -21.54 -6.89 -3.90
CA LYS A 40 -22.67 -5.98 -3.58
C LYS A 40 -22.39 -4.57 -4.09
N ALA A 41 -21.22 -4.02 -3.83
CA ALA A 41 -20.80 -2.70 -4.30
C ALA A 41 -20.81 -2.61 -5.83
N LYS A 42 -20.30 -3.64 -6.52
CA LYS A 42 -20.32 -3.74 -7.98
C LYS A 42 -21.71 -3.75 -8.55
N SER A 43 -22.64 -4.48 -7.93
CA SER A 43 -24.05 -4.52 -8.31
C SER A 43 -24.74 -3.17 -8.17
N ALA A 44 -24.32 -2.35 -7.20
CA ALA A 44 -24.76 -0.97 -7.00
C ALA A 44 -23.99 0.08 -7.84
N GLY A 45 -23.07 -0.35 -8.72
CA GLY A 45 -22.34 0.55 -9.62
C GLY A 45 -21.01 1.09 -9.06
N HIS A 46 -20.59 0.70 -7.85
CA HIS A 46 -19.33 1.13 -7.25
C HIS A 46 -18.18 0.24 -7.65
N ARG A 47 -16.99 0.84 -7.85
CA ARG A 47 -15.75 0.11 -8.20
C ARG A 47 -14.84 -0.04 -6.98
N VAL A 48 -15.28 -0.84 -6.02
CA VAL A 48 -14.48 -1.16 -4.84
C VAL A 48 -13.52 -2.31 -5.15
N THR A 49 -12.33 -2.28 -4.56
CA THR A 49 -11.31 -3.33 -4.66
C THR A 49 -10.83 -3.74 -3.27
N VAL A 50 -10.19 -4.88 -3.15
CA VAL A 50 -9.55 -5.35 -1.91
C VAL A 50 -8.59 -4.28 -1.35
N THR A 51 -7.83 -3.60 -2.19
CA THR A 51 -6.89 -2.53 -1.77
C THR A 51 -7.61 -1.35 -1.11
N HIS A 52 -8.81 -0.99 -1.59
CA HIS A 52 -9.62 0.07 -0.98
C HIS A 52 -10.09 -0.34 0.42
N LEU A 53 -10.57 -1.57 0.56
CA LEU A 53 -11.02 -2.13 1.86
C LEU A 53 -9.86 -2.23 2.86
N VAL A 54 -8.69 -2.71 2.44
CA VAL A 54 -7.50 -2.75 3.29
C VAL A 54 -7.09 -1.35 3.73
N GLY A 55 -7.08 -0.37 2.84
CA GLY A 55 -6.74 1.00 3.21
C GLY A 55 -7.77 1.65 4.15
N ARG A 56 -9.06 1.34 3.96
CA ARG A 56 -10.12 1.78 4.86
C ARG A 56 -9.97 1.16 6.25
N SER A 57 -9.70 -0.15 6.33
CA SER A 57 -9.49 -0.84 7.61
C SER A 57 -8.30 -0.27 8.39
N ILE A 58 -7.20 0.07 7.70
CA ILE A 58 -6.04 0.72 8.31
C ILE A 58 -6.38 2.15 8.79
N ALA A 59 -7.18 2.88 8.03
CA ALA A 59 -7.61 4.22 8.46
C ALA A 59 -8.43 4.17 9.75
N LEU A 60 -9.36 3.22 9.86
CA LEU A 60 -10.12 2.98 11.09
C LEU A 60 -9.24 2.53 12.25
N ALA A 61 -8.27 1.64 11.99
CA ALA A 61 -7.33 1.19 12.99
C ALA A 61 -6.46 2.33 13.55
N LEU A 62 -5.98 3.22 12.68
CA LEU A 62 -5.19 4.40 13.07
C LEU A 62 -6.03 5.42 13.83
N ALA A 63 -7.31 5.58 13.50
CA ALA A 63 -8.23 6.44 14.24
C ALA A 63 -8.51 5.89 15.64
N ALA A 64 -8.58 4.57 15.81
CA ALA A 64 -8.77 3.91 17.09
C ALA A 64 -7.52 3.94 17.99
N VAL A 65 -6.33 4.17 17.42
CA VAL A 65 -5.04 4.19 18.14
C VAL A 65 -4.29 5.50 17.84
N PRO A 66 -4.75 6.65 18.37
CA PRO A 66 -4.16 7.96 18.06
C PRO A 66 -2.68 8.07 18.40
N ASP A 67 -2.20 7.33 19.39
CA ASP A 67 -0.80 7.34 19.83
C ASP A 67 0.15 6.80 18.75
N PHE A 68 -0.36 6.03 17.79
CA PHE A 68 0.39 5.61 16.62
C PHE A 68 0.32 6.65 15.48
N ASN A 69 -0.76 7.43 15.39
CA ASN A 69 -0.93 8.43 14.34
C ASN A 69 -0.18 9.74 14.65
N VAL A 70 1.13 9.61 14.83
CA VAL A 70 2.03 10.71 15.23
C VAL A 70 3.15 10.90 14.19
N ARG A 71 3.93 11.95 14.38
CA ARG A 71 5.21 12.19 13.68
C ARG A 71 6.32 12.29 14.71
N ILE A 72 7.38 11.56 14.50
CA ILE A 72 8.62 11.69 15.27
C ILE A 72 9.55 12.64 14.55
N HIS A 73 9.96 13.70 15.22
CA HIS A 73 10.91 14.68 14.74
C HIS A 73 11.90 15.04 15.86
N GLY A 74 13.17 14.66 15.67
CA GLY A 74 14.16 14.72 16.74
C GLY A 74 13.69 13.91 17.96
N SER A 75 13.63 14.56 19.12
CA SER A 75 13.13 13.98 20.38
C SER A 75 11.63 14.25 20.64
N LYS A 76 10.91 14.78 19.65
CA LYS A 76 9.50 15.18 19.83
C LYS A 76 8.57 14.26 19.05
N MET A 77 7.48 13.86 19.70
CA MET A 77 6.31 13.25 19.07
C MET A 77 5.22 14.30 18.92
N THR A 78 4.63 14.40 17.74
CA THR A 78 3.55 15.34 17.43
C THR A 78 2.40 14.59 16.78
N PRO A 79 1.18 14.65 17.32
CA PRO A 79 0.00 14.05 16.68
C PRO A 79 -0.21 14.57 15.26
N ARG A 80 -0.73 13.71 14.39
CA ARG A 80 -1.20 14.14 13.07
C ARG A 80 -2.60 14.73 13.21
N GLU A 81 -2.94 15.68 12.36
CA GLU A 81 -4.23 16.38 12.37
C GLU A 81 -5.35 15.53 11.76
N SER A 82 -5.00 14.54 10.95
CA SER A 82 -5.90 13.66 10.19
C SER A 82 -5.30 12.26 10.04
N VAL A 83 -6.15 11.31 9.69
CA VAL A 83 -5.71 9.99 9.24
C VAL A 83 -5.75 9.98 7.72
N ASP A 84 -4.58 10.11 7.11
CA ASP A 84 -4.42 10.16 5.67
C ASP A 84 -3.76 8.87 5.18
N ILE A 85 -4.32 8.24 4.18
CA ILE A 85 -3.76 7.01 3.59
C ILE A 85 -3.26 7.30 2.18
N PHE A 86 -2.03 6.87 1.91
CA PHE A 86 -1.44 6.97 0.58
C PHE A 86 -1.55 5.63 -0.15
N TYR A 87 -2.29 5.61 -1.24
CA TYR A 87 -2.45 4.43 -2.08
C TYR A 87 -1.45 4.47 -3.22
N ILE A 88 -0.58 3.48 -3.29
CA ILE A 88 0.36 3.32 -4.40
C ILE A 88 -0.39 2.70 -5.57
N THR A 89 -0.27 3.33 -6.73
CA THR A 89 -0.93 2.91 -7.97
C THR A 89 0.12 2.67 -9.04
N ALA A 90 0.03 1.53 -9.70
CA ALA A 90 0.83 1.25 -10.88
C ALA A 90 0.32 2.07 -12.07
N VAL A 91 1.22 2.75 -12.74
CA VAL A 91 0.97 3.53 -13.96
C VAL A 91 1.86 3.03 -15.10
N GLU A 92 1.60 3.49 -16.33
CA GLU A 92 2.40 3.09 -17.50
C GLU A 92 2.48 1.56 -17.69
N GLY A 93 1.34 0.85 -17.50
CA GLY A 93 1.30 -0.61 -17.63
C GLY A 93 2.07 -1.35 -16.53
N GLY A 94 2.25 -0.76 -15.34
CA GLY A 94 2.98 -1.36 -14.23
C GLY A 94 4.47 -1.03 -14.20
N ARG A 95 4.99 -0.32 -15.20
CA ARG A 95 6.43 0.04 -15.28
C ARG A 95 6.82 1.19 -14.37
N SER A 96 5.87 2.00 -13.94
CA SER A 96 6.09 3.14 -13.06
C SER A 96 5.12 3.10 -11.89
N LEU A 97 5.54 3.63 -10.76
CA LEU A 97 4.70 3.74 -9.57
C LEU A 97 4.38 5.22 -9.32
N SER A 98 3.14 5.47 -9.02
CA SER A 98 2.65 6.73 -8.52
C SER A 98 1.73 6.48 -7.33
N GLY A 99 1.07 7.48 -6.84
CA GLY A 99 0.10 7.26 -5.77
C GLY A 99 -0.74 8.48 -5.46
N VAL A 100 -1.78 8.21 -4.73
CA VAL A 100 -2.78 9.20 -4.33
C VAL A 100 -2.93 9.18 -2.82
N LYS A 101 -2.80 10.34 -2.20
CA LYS A 101 -3.12 10.52 -0.79
C LYS A 101 -4.61 10.82 -0.65
N VAL A 102 -5.33 9.99 0.09
CA VAL A 102 -6.70 10.22 0.52
C VAL A 102 -6.66 10.81 1.91
N GLU A 103 -7.13 12.02 2.06
CA GLU A 103 -7.17 12.76 3.33
C GLU A 103 -8.41 12.39 4.13
N ASN A 104 -8.28 12.34 5.47
CA ASN A 104 -9.35 11.94 6.38
C ASN A 104 -10.01 10.60 5.99
N ALA A 105 -9.20 9.61 5.66
CA ALA A 105 -9.67 8.32 5.19
C ALA A 105 -10.50 7.56 6.25
N ASP A 106 -10.31 7.87 7.53
CA ASP A 106 -11.11 7.38 8.66
C ASP A 106 -12.56 7.88 8.66
N LYS A 107 -12.83 9.01 8.00
CA LYS A 107 -14.16 9.64 7.94
C LYS A 107 -14.91 9.35 6.64
N LYS A 108 -14.25 8.70 5.68
CA LYS A 108 -14.81 8.37 4.36
C LYS A 108 -15.22 6.91 4.31
N SER A 109 -16.34 6.62 3.68
CA SER A 109 -16.71 5.25 3.32
C SER A 109 -15.74 4.69 2.28
N VAL A 110 -15.71 3.36 2.13
CA VAL A 110 -14.91 2.72 1.08
C VAL A 110 -15.31 3.16 -0.32
N TYR A 111 -16.59 3.52 -0.52
CA TYR A 111 -17.14 3.98 -1.80
C TYR A 111 -16.59 5.36 -2.17
N GLU A 112 -16.54 6.28 -1.21
CA GLU A 112 -15.95 7.62 -1.39
C GLU A 112 -14.45 7.52 -1.68
N ILE A 113 -13.73 6.65 -0.94
CA ILE A 113 -12.31 6.37 -1.18
C ILE A 113 -12.11 5.83 -2.60
N ALA A 114 -12.90 4.84 -3.02
CA ALA A 114 -12.80 4.24 -4.34
C ALA A 114 -13.10 5.25 -5.46
N THR A 115 -14.08 6.11 -5.26
CA THR A 115 -14.45 7.18 -6.20
C THR A 115 -13.31 8.20 -6.35
N GLU A 116 -12.77 8.69 -5.23
CA GLU A 116 -11.66 9.64 -5.22
C GLU A 116 -10.41 9.06 -5.91
N LEU A 117 -10.06 7.82 -5.58
CA LEU A 117 -8.90 7.14 -6.17
C LEU A 117 -9.07 6.91 -7.67
N THR A 118 -10.28 6.48 -8.10
CA THR A 118 -10.57 6.26 -9.52
C THR A 118 -10.48 7.57 -10.31
N ALA A 119 -11.06 8.66 -9.80
CA ALA A 119 -11.02 9.96 -10.44
C ALA A 119 -9.58 10.48 -10.60
N ARG A 120 -8.76 10.36 -9.56
CA ARG A 120 -7.36 10.79 -9.60
C ARG A 120 -6.48 9.88 -10.47
N ALA A 121 -6.69 8.56 -10.40
CA ALA A 121 -5.96 7.60 -11.24
C ALA A 121 -6.25 7.79 -12.73
N THR A 122 -7.49 8.13 -13.08
CA THR A 122 -7.88 8.43 -14.47
C THR A 122 -7.16 9.67 -14.98
N LYS A 123 -7.14 10.77 -14.22
CA LYS A 123 -6.39 12.00 -14.57
C LYS A 123 -4.89 11.72 -14.75
N MET A 124 -4.29 10.94 -13.84
CA MET A 124 -2.87 10.57 -13.93
C MET A 124 -2.56 9.73 -15.17
N LYS A 125 -3.43 8.77 -15.52
CA LYS A 125 -3.26 7.94 -16.72
C LYS A 125 -3.47 8.70 -18.03
N ALA A 126 -4.36 9.69 -18.03
CA ALA A 126 -4.57 10.59 -19.16
C ALA A 126 -3.41 11.58 -19.38
N GLY A 127 -2.45 11.66 -18.44
CA GLY A 127 -1.40 12.67 -18.50
C GLY A 127 -1.86 14.07 -18.11
N ASP A 128 -3.09 14.20 -17.63
CA ASP A 128 -3.74 15.48 -17.27
C ASP A 128 -3.37 15.94 -15.84
N ASP A 129 -2.31 15.38 -15.26
CA ASP A 129 -1.75 15.85 -13.99
C ASP A 129 -0.44 16.61 -14.24
N PRO A 130 -0.51 17.95 -14.45
CA PRO A 130 0.65 18.77 -14.77
C PRO A 130 1.65 18.83 -13.60
N GLU A 131 1.19 18.68 -12.35
CA GLU A 131 2.08 18.65 -11.20
C GLU A 131 2.93 17.37 -11.19
N PHE A 132 2.30 16.23 -11.48
CA PHE A 132 3.00 14.94 -11.56
C PHE A 132 4.01 14.96 -12.71
N ALA A 133 3.60 15.39 -13.90
CA ALA A 133 4.48 15.47 -15.08
C ALA A 133 5.68 16.40 -14.83
N LYS A 134 5.45 17.57 -14.23
CA LYS A 134 6.51 18.52 -13.86
C LYS A 134 7.46 17.94 -12.83
N THR A 135 6.94 17.30 -11.80
CA THR A 135 7.75 16.68 -10.74
C THR A 135 8.60 15.54 -11.31
N LYS A 136 8.02 14.66 -12.13
CA LYS A 136 8.74 13.57 -12.81
C LYS A 136 9.88 14.12 -13.66
N LYS A 137 9.61 15.09 -14.54
CA LYS A 137 10.62 15.73 -15.41
C LYS A 137 11.75 16.38 -14.60
N THR A 138 11.43 17.05 -13.50
CA THR A 138 12.43 17.67 -12.63
C THR A 138 13.29 16.62 -11.93
N MET A 139 12.69 15.53 -11.46
CA MET A 139 13.42 14.43 -10.81
C MET A 139 14.36 13.72 -11.80
N GLU A 140 13.91 13.48 -13.03
CA GLU A 140 14.71 12.84 -14.08
C GLU A 140 15.87 13.72 -14.56
N ALA A 141 15.72 15.04 -14.55
CA ALA A 141 16.77 15.98 -14.96
C ALA A 141 17.87 16.17 -13.93
N LEU A 142 17.64 15.82 -12.67
CA LEU A 142 18.63 15.99 -11.60
C LEU A 142 19.63 14.83 -11.56
N PRO A 143 20.93 15.10 -11.43
CA PRO A 143 21.91 14.05 -11.14
C PRO A 143 21.59 13.41 -9.78
N ARG A 144 21.97 12.13 -9.60
CA ARG A 144 21.63 11.32 -8.42
C ARG A 144 21.91 12.04 -7.09
N GLN A 145 23.01 12.77 -6.97
CA GLN A 145 23.36 13.49 -5.74
C GLN A 145 22.44 14.70 -5.51
N GLY A 146 22.12 15.45 -6.57
CA GLY A 146 21.16 16.55 -6.54
C GLY A 146 19.75 16.08 -6.17
N LEU A 147 19.32 14.96 -6.76
CA LEU A 147 18.05 14.32 -6.41
C LEU A 147 18.00 13.91 -4.93
N LYS A 148 19.07 13.30 -4.41
CA LYS A 148 19.15 12.91 -2.99
C LYS A 148 19.09 14.14 -2.07
N ALA A 149 19.77 15.24 -2.42
CA ALA A 149 19.70 16.48 -1.67
C ALA A 149 18.30 17.11 -1.71
N ALA A 150 17.67 17.17 -2.89
CA ALA A 150 16.30 17.67 -3.06
C ALA A 150 15.28 16.85 -2.28
N MET A 151 15.39 15.52 -2.30
CA MET A 151 14.53 14.63 -1.51
C MET A 151 14.72 14.83 0.00
N ARG A 152 15.95 14.98 0.48
CA ARG A 152 16.23 15.27 1.90
C ARG A 152 15.65 16.61 2.32
N PHE A 153 15.84 17.64 1.49
CA PHE A 153 15.27 18.97 1.74
C PHE A 153 13.74 18.92 1.76
N SER A 154 13.12 18.30 0.76
CA SER A 154 11.68 18.10 0.70
C SER A 154 11.15 17.36 1.94
N ALA A 155 11.82 16.28 2.34
CA ALA A 155 11.45 15.50 3.52
C ALA A 155 11.59 16.30 4.83
N TRP A 156 12.64 17.13 4.93
CA TRP A 156 12.83 18.02 6.08
C TRP A 156 11.71 19.07 6.16
N VAL A 157 11.36 19.71 5.03
CA VAL A 157 10.27 20.69 5.01
C VAL A 157 8.93 20.04 5.31
N SER A 158 8.60 18.95 4.62
CA SER A 158 7.29 18.31 4.68
C SER A 158 7.09 17.46 5.94
N GLY A 159 8.13 16.74 6.35
CA GLY A 159 8.11 15.82 7.50
C GLY A 159 8.46 16.52 8.80
N ASP A 160 9.65 17.15 8.88
CA ASP A 160 10.14 17.70 10.13
C ASP A 160 9.50 19.05 10.46
N ARG A 161 9.44 19.96 9.48
CA ARG A 161 8.83 21.29 9.67
C ARG A 161 7.32 21.30 9.49
N ASN A 162 6.73 20.22 8.97
CA ASN A 162 5.29 20.09 8.68
C ASN A 162 4.75 21.26 7.84
N ARG A 163 5.51 21.67 6.82
CA ARG A 163 5.18 22.79 5.94
C ARG A 163 5.08 22.37 4.49
N SER A 164 4.38 23.17 3.70
CA SER A 164 4.34 23.08 2.24
C SER A 164 5.10 24.25 1.62
N ILE A 165 5.78 24.02 0.49
CA ILE A 165 6.36 25.08 -0.35
C ILE A 165 5.74 24.93 -1.74
N LYS A 166 4.65 25.65 -2.02
CA LYS A 166 3.90 25.55 -3.29
C LYS A 166 4.77 25.79 -4.51
N ALA A 167 5.67 26.77 -4.44
CA ALA A 167 6.59 27.09 -5.56
C ALA A 167 7.50 25.93 -5.97
N LEU A 168 7.85 25.05 -5.02
CA LEU A 168 8.70 23.86 -5.24
C LEU A 168 7.90 22.55 -5.34
N GLY A 169 6.57 22.60 -5.31
CA GLY A 169 5.72 21.41 -5.31
C GLY A 169 5.85 20.54 -4.04
N VAL A 170 6.45 21.07 -2.97
CA VAL A 170 6.59 20.35 -1.70
C VAL A 170 5.29 20.44 -0.90
N LYS A 171 4.60 19.31 -0.75
CA LYS A 171 3.35 19.21 0.02
C LYS A 171 3.63 18.77 1.46
N LYS A 172 2.86 19.29 2.43
CA LYS A 172 2.86 18.86 3.82
C LYS A 172 2.45 17.38 3.89
N GLN A 173 3.24 16.57 4.57
CA GLN A 173 2.98 15.15 4.79
C GLN A 173 2.49 14.42 3.51
N PRO A 174 3.31 14.32 2.44
CA PRO A 174 2.84 13.88 1.13
C PRO A 174 2.32 12.45 1.13
N PHE A 175 2.76 11.61 2.08
CA PHE A 175 2.40 10.21 2.20
C PHE A 175 1.45 9.90 3.37
N GLY A 176 1.03 10.93 4.14
CA GLY A 176 0.07 10.76 5.22
C GLY A 176 0.55 9.89 6.38
N SER A 177 -0.38 9.14 6.96
CA SER A 177 -0.20 8.31 8.16
C SER A 177 0.31 6.90 7.84
N ALA A 178 -0.12 6.35 6.71
CA ALA A 178 0.28 5.03 6.22
C ALA A 178 0.23 4.96 4.70
N MET A 179 0.97 4.01 4.13
CA MET A 179 0.90 3.62 2.73
C MET A 179 0.24 2.26 2.56
N VAL A 180 -0.50 2.12 1.47
CA VAL A 180 -1.04 0.83 1.01
C VAL A 180 -0.61 0.59 -0.42
N THR A 181 -0.06 -0.58 -0.67
CA THR A 181 0.33 -1.05 -2.00
C THR A 181 -0.23 -2.43 -2.25
N SER A 182 -0.52 -2.78 -3.50
CA SER A 182 -0.97 -4.12 -3.87
C SER A 182 -0.06 -4.71 -4.93
N VAL A 183 0.39 -5.92 -4.69
CA VAL A 183 1.15 -6.73 -5.65
C VAL A 183 0.34 -7.93 -6.16
N GLY A 184 -0.83 -8.18 -5.57
CA GLY A 184 -1.73 -9.25 -6.00
C GLY A 184 -2.18 -9.10 -7.45
N MET A 185 -2.29 -7.86 -7.96
CA MET A 185 -2.57 -7.61 -9.37
C MET A 185 -1.49 -8.13 -10.33
N PHE A 186 -0.29 -8.42 -9.84
CA PHE A 186 0.82 -9.00 -10.60
C PHE A 186 0.96 -10.52 -10.37
N GLY A 187 -0.01 -11.15 -9.69
CA GLY A 187 0.06 -12.57 -9.35
C GLY A 187 1.10 -12.90 -8.27
N ILE A 188 1.48 -11.91 -7.44
CA ILE A 188 2.42 -12.10 -6.35
C ILE A 188 1.63 -12.37 -5.06
N PRO A 189 1.72 -13.59 -4.51
CA PRO A 189 0.90 -13.98 -3.37
C PRO A 189 1.30 -13.24 -2.10
N GLN A 190 2.58 -12.98 -1.90
CA GLN A 190 3.07 -12.30 -0.68
C GLN A 190 4.39 -11.59 -0.95
N GLY A 191 4.62 -10.47 -0.28
CA GLY A 191 5.87 -9.72 -0.34
C GLY A 191 6.02 -8.79 0.84
N VAL A 192 7.16 -8.14 0.96
CA VAL A 192 7.45 -7.10 1.96
C VAL A 192 8.05 -5.91 1.23
N ALA A 193 7.56 -4.71 1.53
CA ALA A 193 8.04 -3.49 0.90
C ALA A 193 8.73 -2.57 1.93
N PRO A 194 9.85 -1.91 1.55
CA PRO A 194 10.59 -1.05 2.47
C PRO A 194 9.85 0.26 2.74
N LEU A 195 10.02 0.81 3.94
CA LEU A 195 9.51 2.13 4.29
C LEU A 195 10.24 3.25 3.56
N ALA A 196 9.48 4.27 3.16
CA ALA A 196 10.03 5.54 2.69
C ALA A 196 10.46 6.42 3.89
N ARG A 197 11.57 6.06 4.54
CA ARG A 197 12.03 6.62 5.84
C ARG A 197 12.13 8.14 5.87
N PHE A 198 12.51 8.76 4.74
CA PHE A 198 12.70 10.21 4.67
C PHE A 198 11.43 10.99 5.02
N TYR A 199 10.26 10.44 4.74
CA TYR A 199 8.98 11.16 4.84
C TYR A 199 8.25 10.94 6.16
N ARG A 200 8.90 10.34 7.16
CA ARG A 200 8.33 10.12 8.50
C ARG A 200 7.01 9.35 8.50
N MET A 201 6.87 8.44 7.55
CA MET A 201 5.72 7.54 7.47
C MET A 201 6.05 6.24 8.20
N PRO A 202 5.27 5.87 9.23
CA PRO A 202 5.61 4.75 10.12
C PRO A 202 5.13 3.38 9.64
N LEU A 203 4.19 3.33 8.68
CA LEU A 203 3.48 2.11 8.33
C LEU A 203 3.30 1.97 6.82
N LEU A 204 3.70 0.82 6.29
CA LEU A 204 3.40 0.42 4.92
C LEU A 204 2.73 -0.95 4.95
N ILE A 205 1.57 -1.05 4.31
CA ILE A 205 0.81 -2.28 4.14
C ILE A 205 0.94 -2.74 2.70
N LEU A 206 1.29 -4.00 2.53
CA LEU A 206 1.32 -4.65 1.22
C LEU A 206 0.25 -5.73 1.17
N VAL A 207 -0.56 -5.64 0.13
CA VAL A 207 -1.70 -6.54 -0.16
C VAL A 207 -1.26 -7.54 -1.21
N GLY A 208 -1.28 -8.81 -0.87
CA GLY A 208 -0.96 -9.91 -1.78
C GLY A 208 -2.15 -10.34 -2.65
N GLU A 209 -1.96 -11.42 -3.37
CA GLU A 209 -3.01 -12.03 -4.18
C GLU A 209 -3.96 -12.85 -3.31
N VAL A 210 -5.27 -12.72 -3.57
CA VAL A 210 -6.27 -13.62 -2.96
C VAL A 210 -6.17 -14.98 -3.63
N THR A 211 -5.89 -16.01 -2.84
CA THR A 211 -5.75 -17.39 -3.35
C THR A 211 -6.52 -18.37 -2.47
N ASP A 212 -7.08 -19.40 -3.08
CA ASP A 212 -7.72 -20.49 -2.35
C ASP A 212 -6.71 -21.28 -1.55
N ARG A 213 -6.94 -21.41 -0.23
CA ARG A 213 -6.05 -22.15 0.68
C ARG A 213 -6.82 -23.06 1.61
N PRO A 214 -6.25 -24.22 1.98
CA PRO A 214 -6.81 -25.06 3.03
C PRO A 214 -6.63 -24.38 4.39
N VAL A 215 -7.73 -24.20 5.10
CA VAL A 215 -7.74 -23.62 6.45
C VAL A 215 -8.53 -24.49 7.41
N ALA A 216 -8.14 -24.49 8.68
CA ALA A 216 -8.88 -25.19 9.72
C ALA A 216 -10.06 -24.30 10.19
N VAL A 217 -11.27 -24.79 10.03
CA VAL A 217 -12.50 -24.16 10.50
C VAL A 217 -13.27 -25.18 11.32
N GLU A 218 -13.47 -24.90 12.60
CA GLU A 218 -14.19 -25.81 13.53
C GLU A 218 -13.63 -27.26 13.53
N GLY A 219 -12.30 -27.37 13.48
CA GLY A 219 -11.61 -28.66 13.47
C GLY A 219 -11.64 -29.44 12.15
N LYS A 220 -12.20 -28.84 11.08
CA LYS A 220 -12.26 -29.42 9.72
C LYS A 220 -11.46 -28.56 8.75
N VAL A 221 -10.84 -29.21 7.77
CA VAL A 221 -10.19 -28.48 6.66
C VAL A 221 -11.25 -28.02 5.67
N LYS A 222 -11.28 -26.72 5.43
CA LYS A 222 -12.11 -26.08 4.37
C LYS A 222 -11.20 -25.29 3.44
N VAL A 223 -11.53 -25.23 2.17
CA VAL A 223 -10.87 -24.34 1.21
C VAL A 223 -11.56 -22.98 1.27
N LYS A 224 -10.78 -21.92 1.47
CA LYS A 224 -11.27 -20.54 1.51
C LYS A 224 -10.38 -19.59 0.73
N PRO A 225 -10.93 -18.52 0.16
CA PRO A 225 -10.14 -17.44 -0.41
C PRO A 225 -9.40 -16.69 0.71
N MET A 226 -8.08 -16.79 0.71
CA MET A 226 -7.23 -16.16 1.72
C MET A 226 -6.48 -14.97 1.15
N LEU A 227 -6.48 -13.87 1.91
CA LEU A 227 -5.78 -12.64 1.58
C LEU A 227 -4.56 -12.49 2.47
N PRO A 228 -3.34 -12.62 1.92
CA PRO A 228 -2.12 -12.28 2.63
C PRO A 228 -1.94 -10.76 2.70
N VAL A 229 -1.69 -10.26 3.90
CA VAL A 229 -1.39 -8.86 4.17
C VAL A 229 -0.10 -8.79 4.99
N THR A 230 0.87 -8.02 4.50
CA THR A 230 2.10 -7.78 5.23
C THR A 230 2.22 -6.31 5.61
N ALA A 231 2.86 -6.07 6.73
CA ALA A 231 3.12 -4.74 7.25
C ALA A 231 4.62 -4.53 7.47
N THR A 232 5.14 -3.40 7.03
CA THR A 232 6.45 -2.89 7.43
C THR A 232 6.23 -1.68 8.33
N ILE A 233 6.79 -1.73 9.52
CA ILE A 233 6.53 -0.78 10.60
C ILE A 233 7.86 -0.22 11.11
N ASP A 234 7.90 1.08 11.33
CA ASP A 234 9.04 1.72 12.02
C ASP A 234 8.89 1.52 13.53
N HIS A 235 9.75 0.71 14.12
CA HIS A 235 9.68 0.33 15.54
C HIS A 235 9.80 1.52 16.51
N ARG A 236 10.29 2.68 16.04
CA ARG A 236 10.32 3.90 16.86
C ARG A 236 8.91 4.43 17.17
N TYR A 237 7.91 4.04 16.35
CA TYR A 237 6.51 4.46 16.50
C TYR A 237 5.68 3.43 17.25
N ALA A 238 6.04 2.16 17.20
CA ALA A 238 5.23 1.09 17.75
C ALA A 238 6.08 -0.10 18.21
N ASP A 239 5.64 -0.70 19.29
CA ASP A 239 6.05 -2.02 19.77
C ASP A 239 4.92 -3.04 19.61
N GLY A 240 5.10 -4.24 20.14
CA GLY A 240 4.11 -5.33 20.07
C GLY A 240 2.77 -4.94 20.70
N TRP A 241 2.76 -4.11 21.73
CA TRP A 241 1.51 -3.68 22.36
C TRP A 241 0.71 -2.77 21.40
N HIS A 242 1.34 -1.76 20.83
CA HIS A 242 0.70 -0.85 19.86
C HIS A 242 0.17 -1.61 18.64
N ILE A 243 0.95 -2.55 18.12
CA ILE A 243 0.53 -3.40 16.99
C ILE A 243 -0.70 -4.23 17.36
N SER A 244 -0.73 -4.79 18.59
CA SER A 244 -1.88 -5.56 19.06
C SER A 244 -3.16 -4.73 19.14
N GLN A 245 -3.06 -3.44 19.51
CA GLN A 245 -4.21 -2.52 19.51
C GLN A 245 -4.67 -2.18 18.10
N LEU A 246 -3.76 -1.93 17.17
CA LEU A 246 -4.09 -1.70 15.74
C LEU A 246 -4.77 -2.91 15.10
N LEU A 247 -4.35 -4.12 15.47
CA LEU A 247 -4.90 -5.35 14.89
C LEU A 247 -6.35 -5.62 15.30
N LYS A 248 -6.83 -5.12 16.43
CA LYS A 248 -8.22 -5.35 16.88
C LYS A 248 -9.25 -4.75 15.91
N PRO A 249 -9.25 -3.42 15.64
CA PRO A 249 -10.19 -2.82 14.70
C PRO A 249 -9.95 -3.30 13.27
N PHE A 250 -8.69 -3.57 12.89
CA PHE A 250 -8.34 -4.13 11.59
C PHE A 250 -9.02 -5.49 11.36
N LYS A 251 -8.88 -6.43 12.30
CA LYS A 251 -9.51 -7.76 12.26
C LYS A 251 -11.03 -7.67 12.31
N ALA A 252 -11.59 -6.75 13.10
CA ALA A 252 -13.04 -6.54 13.17
C ALA A 252 -13.62 -6.12 11.80
N TYR A 253 -12.94 -5.20 11.11
CA TYR A 253 -13.34 -4.80 9.76
C TYR A 253 -13.29 -5.96 8.76
N PHE A 254 -12.26 -6.81 8.84
CA PHE A 254 -12.13 -7.96 7.93
C PHE A 254 -13.19 -9.04 8.20
N ALA A 255 -13.59 -9.18 9.46
CA ALA A 255 -14.62 -10.15 9.84
C ALA A 255 -16.02 -9.75 9.35
N ASP A 256 -16.34 -8.46 9.39
CA ASP A 256 -17.64 -7.92 8.93
C ASP A 256 -17.47 -6.49 8.41
N PRO A 257 -17.02 -6.30 7.17
CA PRO A 257 -16.84 -4.97 6.60
C PRO A 257 -18.17 -4.23 6.41
N ALA A 258 -19.29 -4.94 6.26
CA ALA A 258 -20.60 -4.35 6.08
C ALA A 258 -21.09 -3.60 7.34
N ALA A 259 -20.64 -3.98 8.51
CA ALA A 259 -20.96 -3.26 9.75
C ALA A 259 -20.28 -1.87 9.84
N PHE A 260 -19.26 -1.60 9.03
CA PHE A 260 -18.50 -0.34 9.03
C PHE A 260 -18.78 0.56 7.83
N GLU A 261 -19.47 0.03 6.82
CA GLU A 261 -19.75 0.75 5.59
C GLU A 261 -21.25 0.95 5.40
N PRO A 262 -21.69 2.07 4.81
CA PRO A 262 -23.10 2.25 4.48
C PRO A 262 -23.56 1.21 3.44
N ASP A 263 -24.86 1.01 3.33
CA ASP A 263 -25.41 0.18 2.26
C ASP A 263 -24.99 0.77 0.90
N PRO A 264 -24.39 -0.03 0.00
CA PRO A 264 -23.93 0.47 -1.30
C PRO A 264 -25.04 1.05 -2.16
N THR A 265 -26.30 0.62 -1.97
CA THR A 265 -27.45 1.13 -2.71
C THR A 265 -27.91 2.51 -2.23
N ALA A 266 -27.56 2.87 -0.99
CA ALA A 266 -27.88 4.18 -0.41
C ALA A 266 -26.86 5.26 -0.78
N VAL A 267 -25.71 4.88 -1.34
CA VAL A 267 -24.65 5.81 -1.76
C VAL A 267 -24.77 6.05 -3.27
N VAL A 268 -24.76 7.33 -3.66
CA VAL A 268 -24.82 7.68 -5.09
C VAL A 268 -23.55 7.18 -5.79
N ALA A 269 -23.71 6.27 -6.74
CA ALA A 269 -22.61 5.78 -7.54
C ALA A 269 -22.08 6.91 -8.46
N PRO A 270 -20.74 7.03 -8.65
CA PRO A 270 -20.20 8.02 -9.55
C PRO A 270 -20.66 7.74 -10.99
N GLU A 271 -20.95 8.82 -11.75
CA GLU A 271 -21.22 8.69 -13.18
C GLU A 271 -20.06 7.93 -13.85
N ARG A 272 -20.42 6.95 -14.68
CA ARG A 272 -19.43 6.10 -15.35
C ARG A 272 -18.62 6.98 -16.31
N PRO A 273 -17.30 7.20 -16.08
CA PRO A 273 -16.49 7.88 -17.08
C PRO A 273 -16.60 7.09 -18.40
N ALA A 274 -16.71 7.83 -19.52
CA ALA A 274 -16.70 7.21 -20.84
C ALA A 274 -15.49 6.25 -20.95
N PRO A 275 -15.64 5.08 -21.58
CA PRO A 275 -14.53 4.15 -21.74
C PRO A 275 -13.39 4.88 -22.45
N ALA A 276 -12.20 4.87 -21.82
CA ALA A 276 -11.01 5.38 -22.47
C ALA A 276 -10.84 4.62 -23.80
N PRO A 277 -10.40 5.31 -24.89
CA PRO A 277 -10.16 4.64 -26.14
C PRO A 277 -9.20 3.48 -25.89
N THR A 278 -9.64 2.30 -26.25
CA THR A 278 -8.88 1.05 -26.12
C THR A 278 -7.62 1.22 -26.93
N SER A 279 -6.49 1.50 -26.29
CA SER A 279 -5.19 1.30 -26.92
C SER A 279 -5.13 -0.20 -27.23
N ALA A 280 -5.03 -0.54 -28.52
CA ALA A 280 -4.99 -1.89 -29.01
C ALA A 280 -4.06 -2.74 -28.15
N GLU A 281 -4.59 -3.83 -27.58
CA GLU A 281 -3.76 -4.85 -26.94
C GLU A 281 -2.69 -5.28 -27.96
N PRO A 282 -1.43 -5.34 -27.54
CA PRO A 282 -0.43 -5.97 -28.40
C PRO A 282 -0.84 -7.43 -28.62
N GLU A 283 -0.99 -7.80 -29.85
CA GLU A 283 -1.30 -9.16 -30.31
C GLU A 283 -0.40 -10.17 -29.58
N PRO A 284 -0.95 -11.24 -28.98
CA PRO A 284 -0.14 -12.20 -28.25
C PRO A 284 0.86 -12.84 -29.22
N ALA A 285 2.16 -12.70 -28.91
CA ALA A 285 3.25 -13.26 -29.67
C ALA A 285 2.96 -14.75 -29.97
N ALA A 286 2.97 -15.11 -31.25
CA ALA A 286 2.69 -16.44 -31.71
C ALA A 286 3.59 -17.47 -30.99
N ARG A 287 2.97 -18.45 -30.34
CA ARG A 287 3.69 -19.56 -29.69
C ARG A 287 4.59 -20.25 -30.73
N PRO A 288 5.88 -20.47 -30.44
CA PRO A 288 6.77 -21.20 -31.32
C PRO A 288 6.21 -22.62 -31.51
N LYS A 289 6.04 -23.04 -32.78
CA LYS A 289 5.60 -24.39 -33.14
C LYS A 289 6.60 -25.40 -32.56
N ARG A 290 6.13 -26.29 -31.69
CA ARG A 290 6.90 -27.45 -31.20
C ARG A 290 7.45 -28.25 -32.38
N ALA A 291 8.77 -28.28 -32.49
CA ALA A 291 9.44 -29.17 -33.42
C ALA A 291 9.09 -30.63 -33.08
N LYS A 292 8.57 -31.36 -34.05
CA LYS A 292 8.33 -32.81 -33.92
C LYS A 292 9.68 -33.51 -33.75
N ALA A 293 9.89 -34.12 -32.59
CA ALA A 293 11.02 -35.01 -32.37
C ALA A 293 10.85 -36.21 -33.31
N LYS A 294 11.82 -36.41 -34.23
CA LYS A 294 11.96 -37.64 -35.00
C LYS A 294 12.33 -38.76 -34.02
N ALA A 295 11.45 -39.75 -33.92
CA ALA A 295 11.78 -41.02 -33.28
C ALA A 295 12.80 -41.74 -34.17
N THR A 296 13.98 -42.00 -33.64
CA THR A 296 14.89 -43.03 -34.16
C THR A 296 14.77 -44.24 -33.22
N ALA A 297 14.24 -45.33 -33.75
CA ALA A 297 14.32 -46.66 -33.17
C ALA A 297 15.36 -47.43 -33.99
N PRO A 298 15.68 -48.65 -33.54
CA PRO A 298 16.53 -49.09 -32.46
C PRO A 298 17.98 -49.31 -32.91
#